data_c0e31a18c5f8ed2239d52dc82c7486e8
#
_entry.id   c0e31a18c5f8ed2239d52dc82c7486e8
#
_cell.length_a   1.000
_cell.length_b   1.000
_cell.length_c   1.000
_cell.angle_alpha   90.00
_cell.angle_beta   90.00
_cell.angle_gamma   90.00
#
_symmetry.space_group_name_H-M   'P 1'
#
loop_
_entity.id
_entity.type
_entity.pdbx_description
1 polymer ?
#
loop_
_entity_poly.entity_id
_entity_poly.type
_entity_poly.pdbx_seq_one_letter_code
_entity_poly.pdbx_strand_id
1 'polypeptide(L)'
;MAVNHDVDEALLEPFNYISENPGKNVRGSLIDAFNMWLGIPGDRVEAIKRIVSRLHNASLLVDDIEDGSQLRRGKPVAHAIFGVPSTLNTANYVYFIALEECHRLDSGEALAVFVEELLNLHRGQGQDILWRDSCRCPTEAEYTTMVLDKTGGLFRLAVGMMAAFSDRRKGEFRKLVDLLALYFQIRDDLVNLRSDDYMRSKSYCEDLTEGKFSFPILHAVHAAPDDTRLLNILKQRTENPDVKKHAVEYMASLGSFAYTRTALAKLKADIGAEIALLGGHERLAALMDKLDAQIADKRRAPSDELPPPPRGSPLDDGAKGQFDTL
;
A
#
# COMPACT_ATOMS: atom_id res chain seq x y z
N MET A 1 -8.21 37.21 -8.39
CA MET A 1 -9.58 36.74 -8.62
C MET A 1 -10.13 36.28 -7.28
N ALA A 2 -11.30 36.76 -6.85
CA ALA A 2 -11.94 36.24 -5.66
C ALA A 2 -12.32 34.76 -5.91
N VAL A 3 -11.72 33.84 -5.16
CA VAL A 3 -12.09 32.45 -5.18
C VAL A 3 -13.52 32.40 -4.66
N ASN A 4 -14.43 31.78 -5.40
CA ASN A 4 -15.81 31.64 -4.99
C ASN A 4 -15.86 30.51 -3.95
N HIS A 5 -15.63 30.83 -2.67
CA HIS A 5 -15.50 29.89 -1.55
C HIS A 5 -16.65 28.89 -1.50
N ASP A 6 -17.86 29.29 -1.79
CA ASP A 6 -19.04 28.41 -1.75
C ASP A 6 -18.98 27.30 -2.82
N VAL A 7 -18.43 27.60 -4.01
CA VAL A 7 -18.28 26.61 -5.08
C VAL A 7 -17.16 25.62 -4.77
N ASP A 8 -16.02 26.11 -4.27
CA ASP A 8 -14.91 25.23 -3.90
C ASP A 8 -15.28 24.29 -2.75
N GLU A 9 -16.04 24.76 -1.77
CA GLU A 9 -16.53 23.93 -0.67
C GLU A 9 -17.43 22.80 -1.17
N ALA A 10 -18.38 23.10 -2.05
CA ALA A 10 -19.25 22.10 -2.67
C ALA A 10 -18.48 21.09 -3.54
N LEU A 11 -17.48 21.55 -4.31
CA LEU A 11 -16.63 20.67 -5.13
C LEU A 11 -15.76 19.71 -4.28
N LEU A 12 -15.48 20.05 -3.04
CA LEU A 12 -14.64 19.27 -2.13
C LEU A 12 -15.44 18.35 -1.19
N GLU A 13 -16.78 18.32 -1.25
CA GLU A 13 -17.59 17.46 -0.38
C GLU A 13 -17.14 15.98 -0.36
N PRO A 14 -16.89 15.28 -1.50
CA PRO A 14 -16.41 13.91 -1.49
C PRO A 14 -15.05 13.74 -0.79
N PHE A 15 -14.17 14.72 -0.91
CA PHE A 15 -12.87 14.73 -0.23
C PHE A 15 -13.01 15.01 1.26
N ASN A 16 -13.85 15.94 1.65
CA ASN A 16 -14.13 16.24 3.05
C ASN A 16 -14.73 15.02 3.74
N TYR A 17 -15.68 14.34 3.11
CA TYR A 17 -16.29 13.11 3.61
C TYR A 17 -15.28 12.00 3.94
N ILE A 18 -14.33 11.70 3.03
CA ILE A 18 -13.30 10.69 3.33
C ILE A 18 -12.32 11.17 4.40
N SER A 19 -12.10 12.48 4.51
CA SER A 19 -11.17 13.11 5.45
C SER A 19 -11.71 13.17 6.89
N GLU A 20 -13.04 13.17 7.08
CA GLU A 20 -13.68 13.11 8.40
C GLU A 20 -13.32 11.85 9.21
N ASN A 21 -12.98 10.77 8.53
CA ASN A 21 -12.56 9.53 9.15
C ASN A 21 -11.08 9.25 8.87
N PRO A 22 -10.17 9.96 9.54
CA PRO A 22 -8.74 9.79 9.30
C PRO A 22 -8.30 8.37 9.65
N GLY A 23 -7.46 7.79 8.83
CA GLY A 23 -6.82 6.50 9.12
C GLY A 23 -5.86 6.60 10.32
N LYS A 24 -5.06 5.55 10.53
CA LYS A 24 -4.11 5.45 11.67
C LYS A 24 -2.95 6.47 11.64
N ASN A 25 -2.97 7.44 10.75
CA ASN A 25 -1.94 8.50 10.55
C ASN A 25 -0.48 7.98 10.52
N VAL A 26 -0.28 6.79 9.97
CA VAL A 26 1.05 6.16 9.90
C VAL A 26 2.02 7.01 9.04
N ARG A 27 1.51 7.62 7.96
CA ARG A 27 2.34 8.46 7.07
C ARG A 27 2.84 9.72 7.77
N GLY A 28 1.99 10.40 8.53
CA GLY A 28 2.41 11.54 9.34
C GLY A 28 3.49 11.15 10.37
N SER A 29 3.30 10.01 11.05
CA SER A 29 4.28 9.50 12.00
C SER A 29 5.62 9.13 11.33
N LEU A 30 5.58 8.62 10.08
CA LEU A 30 6.80 8.35 9.31
C LEU A 30 7.52 9.64 8.92
N ILE A 31 6.80 10.66 8.45
CA ILE A 31 7.39 11.97 8.13
C ILE A 31 8.07 12.56 9.37
N ASP A 32 7.43 12.51 10.55
CA ASP A 32 8.05 12.94 11.81
C ASP A 32 9.30 12.14 12.17
N ALA A 33 9.26 10.83 11.94
CA ALA A 33 10.42 9.97 12.16
C ALA A 33 11.58 10.37 11.24
N PHE A 34 11.35 10.44 9.93
CA PHE A 34 12.40 10.83 8.98
C PHE A 34 12.95 12.23 9.26
N ASN A 35 12.14 13.14 9.82
CA ASN A 35 12.60 14.47 10.17
C ASN A 35 13.64 14.48 11.32
N MET A 36 13.71 13.45 12.15
CA MET A 36 14.79 13.31 13.13
C MET A 36 16.17 13.17 12.47
N TRP A 37 16.24 12.56 11.30
CA TRP A 37 17.46 12.46 10.51
C TRP A 37 17.69 13.67 9.60
N LEU A 38 16.64 14.16 8.96
CA LEU A 38 16.72 15.22 7.93
C LEU A 38 16.77 16.62 8.53
N GLY A 39 16.14 16.86 9.68
CA GLY A 39 16.21 18.11 10.45
C GLY A 39 15.69 19.33 9.71
N ILE A 40 14.65 19.21 8.88
CA ILE A 40 14.06 20.34 8.16
C ILE A 40 13.15 21.18 9.06
N PRO A 41 12.89 22.46 8.74
CA PRO A 41 12.02 23.33 9.51
C PRO A 41 10.59 22.80 9.66
N GLY A 42 9.96 23.05 10.81
CA GLY A 42 8.64 22.51 11.14
C GLY A 42 7.51 22.95 10.19
N ASP A 43 7.56 24.17 9.68
CA ASP A 43 6.63 24.69 8.67
C ASP A 43 6.69 23.90 7.37
N ARG A 44 7.89 23.48 6.95
CA ARG A 44 8.11 22.60 5.79
C ARG A 44 7.56 21.19 6.04
N VAL A 45 7.81 20.64 7.23
CA VAL A 45 7.28 19.34 7.65
C VAL A 45 5.76 19.34 7.56
N GLU A 46 5.09 20.35 8.13
CA GLU A 46 3.63 20.43 8.12
C GLU A 46 3.06 20.65 6.71
N ALA A 47 3.73 21.41 5.88
CA ALA A 47 3.33 21.58 4.47
C ALA A 47 3.42 20.24 3.71
N ILE A 48 4.52 19.49 3.86
CA ILE A 48 4.69 18.17 3.23
C ILE A 48 3.65 17.16 3.76
N LYS A 49 3.36 17.16 5.06
CA LYS A 49 2.29 16.31 5.63
C LYS A 49 0.93 16.61 4.99
N ARG A 50 0.58 17.89 4.80
CA ARG A 50 -0.68 18.27 4.14
C ARG A 50 -0.73 17.78 2.70
N ILE A 51 0.33 18.01 1.93
CA ILE A 51 0.43 17.54 0.54
C ILE A 51 0.25 16.03 0.46
N VAL A 52 1.02 15.27 1.26
CA VAL A 52 0.96 13.80 1.28
C VAL A 52 -0.43 13.30 1.71
N SER A 53 -1.06 13.95 2.70
CA SER A 53 -2.40 13.59 3.15
C SER A 53 -3.46 13.82 2.07
N ARG A 54 -3.37 14.94 1.33
CA ARG A 54 -4.26 15.24 0.20
C ARG A 54 -4.12 14.23 -0.91
N LEU A 55 -2.89 13.97 -1.34
CA LEU A 55 -2.60 12.98 -2.38
C LEU A 55 -3.12 11.60 -1.99
N HIS A 56 -2.89 11.19 -0.73
CA HIS A 56 -3.38 9.91 -0.24
C HIS A 56 -4.91 9.81 -0.24
N ASN A 57 -5.62 10.82 0.30
CA ASN A 57 -7.08 10.76 0.32
C ASN A 57 -7.66 10.87 -1.10
N ALA A 58 -7.06 11.67 -1.99
CA ALA A 58 -7.46 11.72 -3.40
C ALA A 58 -7.24 10.38 -4.10
N SER A 59 -6.08 9.70 -3.86
CA SER A 59 -5.84 8.38 -4.44
C SER A 59 -6.82 7.33 -3.94
N LEU A 60 -7.27 7.39 -2.68
CA LEU A 60 -8.30 6.49 -2.17
C LEU A 60 -9.67 6.71 -2.82
N LEU A 61 -10.04 7.96 -3.18
CA LEU A 61 -11.29 8.23 -3.90
C LEU A 61 -11.29 7.58 -5.29
N VAL A 62 -10.15 7.61 -5.97
CA VAL A 62 -9.97 6.97 -7.29
C VAL A 62 -9.92 5.46 -7.16
N ASP A 63 -9.12 4.94 -6.23
CA ASP A 63 -8.94 3.54 -5.92
C ASP A 63 -10.30 2.85 -5.62
N ASP A 64 -11.15 3.48 -4.78
CA ASP A 64 -12.49 2.98 -4.47
C ASP A 64 -13.39 2.83 -5.71
N ILE A 65 -13.26 3.73 -6.69
CA ILE A 65 -13.99 3.66 -7.97
C ILE A 65 -13.42 2.55 -8.84
N GLU A 66 -12.09 2.49 -8.98
CA GLU A 66 -11.39 1.53 -9.83
C GLU A 66 -11.57 0.08 -9.35
N ASP A 67 -11.67 -0.11 -8.03
CA ASP A 67 -11.83 -1.41 -7.39
C ASP A 67 -13.32 -1.80 -7.20
N GLY A 68 -14.24 -0.86 -7.39
CA GLY A 68 -15.67 -1.07 -7.14
C GLY A 68 -15.98 -1.30 -5.66
N SER A 69 -15.16 -0.74 -4.77
CA SER A 69 -15.28 -0.88 -3.30
C SER A 69 -16.63 -0.38 -2.81
N GLN A 70 -17.16 -1.01 -1.75
CA GLN A 70 -18.43 -0.63 -1.13
C GLN A 70 -18.23 0.15 0.18
N LEU A 71 -17.16 -0.19 0.91
CA LEU A 71 -16.85 0.38 2.22
C LEU A 71 -15.40 0.88 2.28
N ARG A 72 -15.21 2.03 2.92
CA ARG A 72 -13.89 2.55 3.29
C ARG A 72 -13.91 2.96 4.77
N ARG A 73 -13.07 2.35 5.59
CA ARG A 73 -12.98 2.61 7.04
C ARG A 73 -14.33 2.47 7.78
N GLY A 74 -15.15 1.51 7.35
CA GLY A 74 -16.46 1.21 7.95
C GLY A 74 -17.60 2.13 7.53
N LYS A 75 -17.36 3.07 6.61
CA LYS A 75 -18.38 3.93 5.99
C LYS A 75 -18.55 3.59 4.51
N PRO A 76 -19.71 3.85 3.89
CA PRO A 76 -19.86 3.76 2.45
C PRO A 76 -18.80 4.59 1.73
N VAL A 77 -18.34 4.12 0.58
CA VAL A 77 -17.36 4.87 -0.24
C VAL A 77 -17.97 6.15 -0.81
N ALA A 78 -17.14 7.17 -1.06
CA ALA A 78 -17.62 8.48 -1.51
C ALA A 78 -18.43 8.42 -2.80
N HIS A 79 -18.03 7.60 -3.78
CA HIS A 79 -18.74 7.50 -5.06
C HIS A 79 -20.13 6.85 -4.95
N ALA A 80 -20.41 6.09 -3.88
CA ALA A 80 -21.73 5.55 -3.60
C ALA A 80 -22.69 6.64 -3.07
N ILE A 81 -22.16 7.72 -2.49
CA ILE A 81 -22.94 8.83 -1.92
C ILE A 81 -23.04 9.99 -2.92
N PHE A 82 -21.93 10.43 -3.48
CA PHE A 82 -21.84 11.62 -4.33
C PHE A 82 -21.86 11.31 -5.84
N GLY A 83 -21.83 10.03 -6.21
CA GLY A 83 -21.72 9.56 -7.59
C GLY A 83 -20.28 9.60 -8.13
N VAL A 84 -20.02 8.73 -9.12
CA VAL A 84 -18.70 8.61 -9.76
C VAL A 84 -18.21 9.93 -10.38
N PRO A 85 -19.03 10.70 -11.18
CA PRO A 85 -18.53 11.91 -11.81
C PRO A 85 -18.04 12.96 -10.81
N SER A 86 -18.78 13.20 -9.72
CA SER A 86 -18.41 14.15 -8.69
C SER A 86 -17.15 13.71 -7.95
N THR A 87 -17.10 12.46 -7.50
CA THR A 87 -15.96 11.91 -6.76
C THR A 87 -14.67 11.93 -7.59
N LEU A 88 -14.75 11.55 -8.87
CA LEU A 88 -13.61 11.56 -9.78
C LEU A 88 -13.10 12.98 -10.04
N ASN A 89 -14.01 13.93 -10.29
CA ASN A 89 -13.62 15.32 -10.49
C ASN A 89 -12.97 15.90 -9.22
N THR A 90 -13.54 15.63 -8.04
CA THR A 90 -12.97 16.05 -6.76
C THR A 90 -11.56 15.50 -6.55
N ALA A 91 -11.34 14.20 -6.81
CA ALA A 91 -10.03 13.59 -6.68
C ALA A 91 -8.99 14.28 -7.58
N ASN A 92 -9.32 14.51 -8.86
CA ASN A 92 -8.45 15.23 -9.79
C ASN A 92 -8.19 16.67 -9.31
N TYR A 93 -9.21 17.38 -8.84
CA TYR A 93 -9.05 18.73 -8.33
C TYR A 93 -8.10 18.77 -7.13
N VAL A 94 -8.22 17.83 -6.20
CA VAL A 94 -7.32 17.73 -5.04
C VAL A 94 -5.87 17.42 -5.44
N TYR A 95 -5.64 16.62 -6.48
CA TYR A 95 -4.28 16.43 -7.02
C TYR A 95 -3.66 17.76 -7.45
N PHE A 96 -4.41 18.63 -8.13
CA PHE A 96 -3.93 19.95 -8.54
C PHE A 96 -3.77 20.91 -7.37
N ILE A 97 -4.63 20.85 -6.34
CA ILE A 97 -4.43 21.60 -5.09
C ILE A 97 -3.13 21.20 -4.41
N ALA A 98 -2.84 19.89 -4.35
CA ALA A 98 -1.59 19.39 -3.79
C ALA A 98 -0.37 19.83 -4.62
N LEU A 99 -0.48 19.87 -5.95
CA LEU A 99 0.56 20.40 -6.84
C LEU A 99 0.79 21.90 -6.62
N GLU A 100 -0.27 22.68 -6.47
CA GLU A 100 -0.18 24.11 -6.15
C GLU A 100 0.53 24.35 -4.81
N GLU A 101 0.19 23.55 -3.77
CA GLU A 101 0.89 23.64 -2.48
C GLU A 101 2.38 23.24 -2.60
N CYS A 102 2.70 22.21 -3.40
CA CYS A 102 4.09 21.84 -3.68
C CYS A 102 4.83 22.96 -4.41
N HIS A 103 4.20 23.59 -5.40
CA HIS A 103 4.78 24.73 -6.13
C HIS A 103 5.07 25.91 -5.19
N ARG A 104 4.20 26.18 -4.21
CA ARG A 104 4.39 27.26 -3.20
C ARG A 104 5.54 27.00 -2.25
N LEU A 105 6.09 25.78 -2.21
CA LEU A 105 7.30 25.47 -1.45
C LEU A 105 8.57 26.09 -2.07
N ASP A 106 8.48 26.57 -3.30
CA ASP A 106 9.55 27.25 -4.05
C ASP A 106 10.84 26.41 -4.13
N SER A 107 10.69 25.11 -4.45
CA SER A 107 11.79 24.17 -4.64
C SER A 107 11.59 23.34 -5.90
N GLY A 108 12.45 23.56 -6.89
CA GLY A 108 12.45 22.78 -8.13
C GLY A 108 12.73 21.29 -7.88
N GLU A 109 13.57 20.96 -6.89
CA GLU A 109 13.87 19.58 -6.50
C GLU A 109 12.62 18.91 -5.88
N ALA A 110 11.91 19.57 -4.98
CA ALA A 110 10.67 19.04 -4.41
C ALA A 110 9.58 18.84 -5.46
N LEU A 111 9.46 19.76 -6.43
CA LEU A 111 8.51 19.63 -7.53
C LEU A 111 8.88 18.48 -8.47
N ALA A 112 10.16 18.27 -8.76
CA ALA A 112 10.62 17.16 -9.58
C ALA A 112 10.25 15.81 -8.92
N VAL A 113 10.52 15.67 -7.62
CA VAL A 113 10.13 14.48 -6.83
C VAL A 113 8.61 14.27 -6.86
N PHE A 114 7.82 15.33 -6.68
CA PHE A 114 6.37 15.27 -6.73
C PHE A 114 5.88 14.68 -8.07
N VAL A 115 6.38 15.18 -9.19
CA VAL A 115 5.98 14.72 -10.53
C VAL A 115 6.42 13.29 -10.77
N GLU A 116 7.68 12.95 -10.47
CA GLU A 116 8.23 11.62 -10.68
C GLU A 116 7.44 10.55 -9.91
N GLU A 117 7.21 10.78 -8.62
CA GLU A 117 6.57 9.76 -7.77
C GLU A 117 5.05 9.67 -8.00
N LEU A 118 4.38 10.73 -8.45
CA LEU A 118 3.00 10.60 -8.91
C LEU A 118 2.90 9.81 -10.22
N LEU A 119 3.83 9.98 -11.15
CA LEU A 119 3.89 9.16 -12.36
C LEU A 119 4.11 7.67 -12.00
N ASN A 120 5.01 7.38 -11.05
CA ASN A 120 5.25 6.02 -10.58
C ASN A 120 4.00 5.44 -9.92
N LEU A 121 3.32 6.19 -9.04
CA LEU A 121 2.07 5.76 -8.40
C LEU A 121 1.02 5.33 -9.44
N HIS A 122 0.81 6.14 -10.47
CA HIS A 122 -0.16 5.82 -11.53
C HIS A 122 0.30 4.65 -12.41
N ARG A 123 1.60 4.48 -12.66
CA ARG A 123 2.14 3.30 -13.34
C ARG A 123 1.87 2.02 -12.55
N GLY A 124 2.15 2.03 -11.24
CA GLY A 124 1.89 0.90 -10.36
C GLY A 124 0.41 0.56 -10.27
N GLN A 125 -0.46 1.56 -10.09
CA GLN A 125 -1.91 1.36 -10.09
C GLN A 125 -2.41 0.80 -11.44
N GLY A 126 -1.93 1.35 -12.55
CA GLY A 126 -2.28 0.86 -13.89
C GLY A 126 -1.83 -0.58 -14.16
N GLN A 127 -0.68 -1.00 -13.63
CA GLN A 127 -0.22 -2.38 -13.71
C GLN A 127 -1.11 -3.33 -12.92
N ASP A 128 -1.49 -2.95 -11.70
CA ASP A 128 -2.38 -3.74 -10.84
C ASP A 128 -3.73 -3.98 -11.52
N ILE A 129 -4.33 -2.91 -12.06
CA ILE A 129 -5.57 -2.96 -12.85
C ILE A 129 -5.41 -3.86 -14.08
N LEU A 130 -4.31 -3.71 -14.84
CA LEU A 130 -4.07 -4.48 -16.07
C LEU A 130 -3.99 -5.99 -15.78
N TRP A 131 -3.28 -6.39 -14.71
CA TRP A 131 -3.18 -7.80 -14.34
C TRP A 131 -4.50 -8.36 -13.86
N ARG A 132 -5.24 -7.60 -13.06
CA ARG A 132 -6.57 -7.94 -12.59
C ARG A 132 -7.54 -8.16 -13.76
N ASP A 133 -7.62 -7.19 -14.67
CA ASP A 133 -8.62 -7.21 -15.77
C ASP A 133 -8.26 -8.25 -16.85
N SER A 134 -6.96 -8.48 -17.10
CA SER A 134 -6.49 -9.57 -17.96
C SER A 134 -6.43 -10.93 -17.27
N CYS A 135 -6.69 -10.99 -15.95
CA CYS A 135 -6.50 -12.18 -15.12
C CYS A 135 -5.12 -12.85 -15.31
N ARG A 136 -4.08 -12.04 -15.45
CA ARG A 136 -2.70 -12.47 -15.55
C ARG A 136 -2.03 -12.38 -14.17
N CYS A 137 -1.71 -13.52 -13.57
CA CYS A 137 -0.95 -13.53 -12.33
C CYS A 137 0.48 -13.01 -12.59
N PRO A 138 0.94 -11.95 -11.90
CA PRO A 138 2.32 -11.48 -12.00
C PRO A 138 3.29 -12.45 -11.33
N THR A 139 4.57 -12.37 -11.67
CA THR A 139 5.65 -12.96 -10.89
C THR A 139 5.86 -12.16 -9.59
N GLU A 140 6.56 -12.72 -8.62
CA GLU A 140 6.89 -12.00 -7.38
C GLU A 140 7.75 -10.75 -7.64
N ALA A 141 8.67 -10.81 -8.60
CA ALA A 141 9.47 -9.67 -9.03
C ALA A 141 8.63 -8.54 -9.65
N GLU A 142 7.68 -8.90 -10.53
CA GLU A 142 6.73 -7.93 -11.10
C GLU A 142 5.84 -7.31 -10.02
N TYR A 143 5.31 -8.13 -9.09
CA TYR A 143 4.54 -7.65 -7.93
C TYR A 143 5.36 -6.67 -7.09
N THR A 144 6.61 -7.01 -6.78
CA THR A 144 7.53 -6.13 -6.03
C THR A 144 7.68 -4.79 -6.73
N THR A 145 7.94 -4.77 -8.03
CA THR A 145 8.08 -3.53 -8.82
C THR A 145 6.80 -2.71 -8.78
N MET A 146 5.63 -3.33 -8.99
CA MET A 146 4.34 -2.65 -8.92
C MET A 146 4.08 -2.06 -7.53
N VAL A 147 4.39 -2.78 -6.45
CA VAL A 147 4.23 -2.27 -5.08
C VAL A 147 5.15 -1.09 -4.80
N LEU A 148 6.40 -1.14 -5.26
CA LEU A 148 7.32 -0.01 -5.14
C LEU A 148 6.77 1.21 -5.87
N ASP A 149 6.13 1.06 -7.01
CA ASP A 149 5.53 2.16 -7.74
C ASP A 149 4.22 2.64 -7.08
N LYS A 150 3.25 1.76 -6.86
CA LYS A 150 1.92 2.08 -6.31
C LYS A 150 2.00 2.58 -4.87
N THR A 151 2.55 1.77 -3.98
CA THR A 151 2.62 2.05 -2.53
C THR A 151 3.86 2.84 -2.17
N GLY A 152 5.02 2.51 -2.76
CA GLY A 152 6.29 3.17 -2.54
C GLY A 152 6.32 4.61 -3.02
N GLY A 153 5.62 4.93 -4.12
CA GLY A 153 5.59 6.27 -4.69
C GLY A 153 5.24 7.36 -3.68
N LEU A 154 4.21 7.16 -2.87
CA LEU A 154 3.81 8.17 -1.87
C LEU A 154 4.79 8.27 -0.70
N PHE A 155 5.43 7.18 -0.30
CA PHE A 155 6.49 7.20 0.72
C PHE A 155 7.74 7.91 0.22
N ARG A 156 8.18 7.60 -1.02
CA ARG A 156 9.32 8.26 -1.65
C ARG A 156 9.06 9.74 -1.90
N LEU A 157 7.84 10.11 -2.31
CA LEU A 157 7.43 11.49 -2.45
C LEU A 157 7.61 12.25 -1.13
N ALA A 158 7.12 11.71 -0.02
CA ALA A 158 7.23 12.33 1.28
C ALA A 158 8.69 12.58 1.69
N VAL A 159 9.52 11.51 1.66
CA VAL A 159 10.92 11.58 2.09
C VAL A 159 11.77 12.37 1.09
N GLY A 160 11.53 12.23 -0.21
CA GLY A 160 12.24 12.98 -1.25
C GLY A 160 11.96 14.49 -1.19
N MET A 161 10.70 14.88 -0.97
CA MET A 161 10.36 16.29 -0.75
C MET A 161 11.05 16.84 0.51
N MET A 162 11.13 16.07 1.59
CA MET A 162 11.87 16.47 2.79
C MET A 162 13.37 16.63 2.49
N ALA A 163 13.96 15.69 1.75
CA ALA A 163 15.37 15.72 1.37
C ALA A 163 15.71 16.96 0.53
N ALA A 164 14.77 17.48 -0.27
CA ALA A 164 14.96 18.71 -1.03
C ALA A 164 15.20 19.95 -0.16
N PHE A 165 14.81 19.92 1.11
CA PHE A 165 15.00 21.01 2.09
C PHE A 165 16.07 20.69 3.13
N SER A 166 16.77 19.57 3.01
CA SER A 166 17.78 19.15 3.97
C SER A 166 19.18 19.21 3.37
N ASP A 167 20.13 19.70 4.14
CA ASP A 167 21.56 19.61 3.83
C ASP A 167 22.18 18.29 4.34
N ARG A 168 21.35 17.42 4.96
CA ARG A 168 21.79 16.18 5.59
C ARG A 168 21.34 14.97 4.78
N ARG A 169 22.23 13.99 4.60
CA ARG A 169 21.89 12.62 4.16
C ARG A 169 21.03 12.51 2.90
N LYS A 170 21.20 13.36 1.91
CA LYS A 170 20.49 13.26 0.63
C LYS A 170 20.75 11.90 -0.01
N GLY A 171 19.69 11.21 -0.39
CA GLY A 171 19.75 9.93 -1.11
C GLY A 171 19.94 8.67 -0.24
N GLU A 172 20.23 8.78 1.05
CA GLU A 172 20.53 7.62 1.91
C GLU A 172 19.27 6.80 2.29
N PHE A 173 18.06 7.34 2.11
CA PHE A 173 16.85 6.73 2.63
C PHE A 173 16.09 5.86 1.64
N ARG A 174 16.48 5.82 0.38
CA ARG A 174 15.73 5.13 -0.69
C ARG A 174 15.44 3.68 -0.33
N LYS A 175 16.48 2.93 0.06
CA LYS A 175 16.36 1.52 0.41
C LYS A 175 15.41 1.29 1.58
N LEU A 176 15.53 2.09 2.66
CA LEU A 176 14.62 1.97 3.81
C LEU A 176 13.17 2.24 3.42
N VAL A 177 12.93 3.27 2.61
CA VAL A 177 11.59 3.64 2.14
C VAL A 177 10.97 2.53 1.30
N ASP A 178 11.74 1.93 0.40
CA ASP A 178 11.28 0.84 -0.46
C ASP A 178 10.97 -0.43 0.36
N LEU A 179 11.81 -0.79 1.34
CA LEU A 179 11.55 -1.89 2.28
C LEU A 179 10.28 -1.66 3.10
N LEU A 180 10.08 -0.44 3.61
CA LEU A 180 8.87 -0.07 4.33
C LEU A 180 7.62 -0.20 3.45
N ALA A 181 7.66 0.26 2.20
CA ALA A 181 6.55 0.16 1.27
C ALA A 181 6.14 -1.30 1.00
N LEU A 182 7.12 -2.17 0.75
CA LEU A 182 6.90 -3.61 0.57
C LEU A 182 6.30 -4.25 1.82
N TYR A 183 6.86 -3.97 3.00
CA TYR A 183 6.34 -4.49 4.26
C TYR A 183 4.88 -4.07 4.48
N PHE A 184 4.56 -2.80 4.26
CA PHE A 184 3.20 -2.27 4.44
C PHE A 184 2.20 -2.94 3.50
N GLN A 185 2.55 -3.09 2.21
CA GLN A 185 1.64 -3.69 1.24
C GLN A 185 1.43 -5.17 1.50
N ILE A 186 2.51 -5.96 1.64
CA ILE A 186 2.41 -7.42 1.89
C ILE A 186 1.67 -7.69 3.21
N ARG A 187 1.89 -6.83 4.22
CA ARG A 187 1.13 -6.89 5.48
C ARG A 187 -0.36 -6.62 5.25
N ASP A 188 -0.71 -5.61 4.47
CA ASP A 188 -2.11 -5.28 4.17
C ASP A 188 -2.80 -6.42 3.43
N ASP A 189 -2.16 -6.99 2.43
CA ASP A 189 -2.60 -8.17 1.68
C ASP A 189 -2.88 -9.37 2.61
N LEU A 190 -1.98 -9.64 3.58
CA LEU A 190 -2.17 -10.71 4.55
C LEU A 190 -3.36 -10.44 5.48
N VAL A 191 -3.48 -9.20 5.97
CA VAL A 191 -4.52 -8.81 6.92
C VAL A 191 -5.90 -8.80 6.23
N ASN A 192 -5.99 -8.42 4.96
CA ASN A 192 -7.20 -8.47 4.16
C ASN A 192 -7.83 -9.87 4.14
N LEU A 193 -7.00 -10.89 3.97
CA LEU A 193 -7.46 -12.28 3.84
C LEU A 193 -7.62 -13.04 5.18
N ARG A 194 -7.08 -12.51 6.29
CA ARG A 194 -6.97 -13.25 7.57
C ARG A 194 -7.60 -12.56 8.77
N SER A 195 -8.04 -11.30 8.67
CA SER A 195 -8.47 -10.52 9.82
C SER A 195 -9.98 -10.33 9.93
N ASP A 196 -10.58 -10.83 11.02
CA ASP A 196 -11.98 -10.59 11.37
C ASP A 196 -12.29 -9.09 11.63
N ASP A 197 -11.31 -8.31 12.12
CA ASP A 197 -11.48 -6.85 12.33
C ASP A 197 -11.48 -6.08 11.01
N TYR A 198 -10.84 -6.61 9.98
CA TYR A 198 -10.87 -6.03 8.64
C TYR A 198 -12.28 -6.12 8.04
N MET A 199 -13.05 -7.16 8.41
CA MET A 199 -14.45 -7.34 8.01
C MET A 199 -15.37 -6.18 8.48
N ARG A 200 -15.00 -5.46 9.54
CA ARG A 200 -15.77 -4.30 10.04
C ARG A 200 -15.43 -2.99 9.32
N SER A 201 -14.25 -2.89 8.75
CA SER A 201 -13.75 -1.68 8.09
C SER A 201 -13.81 -1.73 6.56
N LYS A 202 -13.80 -2.93 6.00
CA LYS A 202 -13.89 -3.29 4.59
C LYS A 202 -14.76 -4.56 4.45
N SER A 203 -15.04 -4.98 3.23
CA SER A 203 -15.73 -6.24 2.95
C SER A 203 -14.85 -7.45 3.33
N TYR A 204 -15.48 -8.60 3.62
CA TYR A 204 -14.76 -9.85 3.90
C TYR A 204 -13.92 -10.29 2.71
N CYS A 205 -12.60 -10.44 2.89
CA CYS A 205 -11.65 -10.81 1.83
C CYS A 205 -11.89 -9.97 0.55
N GLU A 206 -11.78 -8.64 0.66
CA GLU A 206 -12.08 -7.71 -0.42
C GLU A 206 -11.19 -7.94 -1.65
N ASP A 207 -9.90 -8.30 -1.47
CA ASP A 207 -8.99 -8.64 -2.56
C ASP A 207 -9.56 -9.72 -3.52
N LEU A 208 -10.35 -10.68 -2.99
CA LEU A 208 -11.02 -11.69 -3.81
C LEU A 208 -12.19 -11.10 -4.62
N THR A 209 -12.91 -10.13 -4.06
CA THR A 209 -14.00 -9.41 -4.77
C THR A 209 -13.45 -8.47 -5.82
N GLU A 210 -12.34 -7.82 -5.55
CA GLU A 210 -11.62 -6.97 -6.50
C GLU A 210 -11.01 -7.80 -7.65
N GLY A 211 -10.72 -9.08 -7.41
CA GLY A 211 -9.98 -9.94 -8.32
C GLY A 211 -8.48 -9.64 -8.34
N LYS A 212 -7.96 -9.07 -7.25
CA LYS A 212 -6.58 -8.59 -7.11
C LYS A 212 -5.60 -9.75 -6.86
N PHE A 213 -4.43 -9.68 -7.45
CA PHE A 213 -3.32 -10.60 -7.19
C PHE A 213 -2.49 -10.13 -5.99
N SER A 214 -3.09 -10.18 -4.76
CA SER A 214 -2.35 -9.89 -3.54
C SER A 214 -1.28 -10.96 -3.26
N PHE A 215 -0.31 -10.66 -2.40
CA PHE A 215 0.88 -11.51 -2.21
C PHE A 215 0.56 -12.98 -1.84
N PRO A 216 -0.40 -13.28 -0.92
CA PRO A 216 -0.78 -14.66 -0.67
C PRO A 216 -1.47 -15.35 -1.86
N ILE A 217 -2.25 -14.61 -2.64
CA ILE A 217 -2.94 -15.10 -3.85
C ILE A 217 -1.92 -15.44 -4.93
N LEU A 218 -0.99 -14.54 -5.18
CA LEU A 218 0.11 -14.73 -6.12
C LEU A 218 0.90 -16.01 -5.79
N HIS A 219 1.30 -16.20 -4.52
CA HIS A 219 1.98 -17.41 -4.09
C HIS A 219 1.14 -18.66 -4.36
N ALA A 220 -0.16 -18.65 -4.03
CA ALA A 220 -1.03 -19.82 -4.23
C ALA A 220 -1.15 -20.20 -5.70
N VAL A 221 -1.29 -19.22 -6.62
CA VAL A 221 -1.36 -19.46 -8.06
C VAL A 221 -0.06 -20.09 -8.57
N HIS A 222 1.09 -19.58 -8.13
CA HIS A 222 2.39 -20.14 -8.55
C HIS A 222 2.72 -21.49 -7.89
N ALA A 223 2.24 -21.75 -6.69
CA ALA A 223 2.43 -23.02 -6.00
C ALA A 223 1.63 -24.18 -6.64
N ALA A 224 0.56 -23.89 -7.36
CA ALA A 224 -0.28 -24.86 -8.03
C ALA A 224 -0.67 -24.39 -9.46
N PRO A 225 0.30 -24.32 -10.40
CA PRO A 225 0.09 -23.68 -11.71
C PRO A 225 -0.94 -24.43 -12.60
N ASP A 226 -1.12 -25.71 -12.39
CA ASP A 226 -2.09 -26.54 -13.14
C ASP A 226 -3.52 -26.44 -12.56
N ASP A 227 -3.69 -25.84 -11.38
CA ASP A 227 -4.97 -25.68 -10.70
C ASP A 227 -5.57 -24.30 -10.94
N THR A 228 -6.60 -24.27 -11.77
CA THR A 228 -7.25 -23.00 -12.18
C THR A 228 -8.34 -22.51 -11.22
N ARG A 229 -8.62 -23.23 -10.09
CA ARG A 229 -9.71 -22.88 -9.17
C ARG A 229 -9.61 -21.46 -8.65
N LEU A 230 -8.44 -21.06 -8.15
CA LEU A 230 -8.25 -19.72 -7.58
C LEU A 230 -8.39 -18.63 -8.64
N LEU A 231 -7.81 -18.83 -9.84
CA LEU A 231 -7.99 -17.90 -10.97
C LEU A 231 -9.44 -17.77 -11.38
N ASN A 232 -10.21 -18.87 -11.39
CA ASN A 232 -11.64 -18.83 -11.73
C ASN A 232 -12.47 -18.11 -10.64
N ILE A 233 -12.09 -18.22 -9.35
CA ILE A 233 -12.73 -17.47 -8.27
C ILE A 233 -12.45 -15.97 -8.44
N LEU A 234 -11.19 -15.57 -8.70
CA LEU A 234 -10.82 -14.18 -8.92
C LEU A 234 -11.57 -13.55 -10.10
N LYS A 235 -11.69 -14.28 -11.23
CA LYS A 235 -12.44 -13.82 -12.41
C LYS A 235 -13.92 -13.52 -12.12
N GLN A 236 -14.53 -14.23 -11.19
CA GLN A 236 -15.92 -14.05 -10.83
C GLN A 236 -16.16 -12.83 -9.94
N ARG A 237 -15.10 -12.27 -9.32
CA ARG A 237 -15.20 -11.12 -8.38
C ARG A 237 -16.32 -11.36 -7.35
N THR A 238 -16.35 -12.56 -6.80
CA THR A 238 -17.47 -13.05 -5.98
C THR A 238 -17.62 -12.30 -4.66
N GLU A 239 -18.85 -12.02 -4.27
CA GLU A 239 -19.21 -11.55 -2.92
C GLU A 239 -19.65 -12.70 -2.01
N ASN A 240 -19.80 -13.92 -2.53
CA ASN A 240 -20.27 -15.08 -1.78
C ASN A 240 -19.24 -15.47 -0.71
N PRO A 241 -19.63 -15.43 0.60
CA PRO A 241 -18.71 -15.68 1.70
C PRO A 241 -18.22 -17.14 1.75
N ASP A 242 -19.01 -18.11 1.29
CA ASP A 242 -18.62 -19.53 1.28
C ASP A 242 -17.54 -19.79 0.22
N VAL A 243 -17.65 -19.15 -0.96
CA VAL A 243 -16.62 -19.23 -2.01
C VAL A 243 -15.33 -18.55 -1.55
N LYS A 244 -15.42 -17.39 -0.90
CA LYS A 244 -14.26 -16.71 -0.33
C LYS A 244 -13.59 -17.54 0.76
N LYS A 245 -14.37 -18.16 1.65
CA LYS A 245 -13.87 -19.07 2.68
C LYS A 245 -13.14 -20.26 2.05
N HIS A 246 -13.71 -20.89 1.02
CA HIS A 246 -13.06 -21.98 0.28
C HIS A 246 -11.73 -21.53 -0.32
N ALA A 247 -11.65 -20.34 -0.91
CA ALA A 247 -10.41 -19.78 -1.46
C ALA A 247 -9.34 -19.59 -0.38
N VAL A 248 -9.73 -19.06 0.80
CA VAL A 248 -8.81 -18.86 1.94
C VAL A 248 -8.28 -20.20 2.46
N GLU A 249 -9.17 -21.22 2.64
CA GLU A 249 -8.78 -22.57 3.05
C GLU A 249 -7.85 -23.22 2.02
N TYR A 250 -8.11 -23.03 0.73
CA TYR A 250 -7.26 -23.53 -0.34
C TYR A 250 -5.86 -22.89 -0.31
N MET A 251 -5.77 -21.56 -0.20
CA MET A 251 -4.49 -20.85 -0.04
C MET A 251 -3.73 -21.30 1.21
N ALA A 252 -4.45 -21.56 2.31
CA ALA A 252 -3.85 -22.08 3.54
C ALA A 252 -3.25 -23.48 3.33
N SER A 253 -3.95 -24.37 2.60
CA SER A 253 -3.46 -25.72 2.28
C SER A 253 -2.19 -25.73 1.40
N LEU A 254 -1.99 -24.67 0.60
CA LEU A 254 -0.79 -24.45 -0.21
C LEU A 254 0.35 -23.76 0.58
N GLY A 255 0.15 -23.44 1.86
CA GLY A 255 1.16 -22.76 2.69
C GLY A 255 1.34 -21.27 2.41
N SER A 256 0.44 -20.62 1.62
CA SER A 256 0.62 -19.25 1.17
C SER A 256 0.69 -18.25 2.32
N PHE A 257 -0.05 -18.46 3.40
CA PHE A 257 0.01 -17.56 4.56
C PHE A 257 1.30 -17.72 5.38
N ALA A 258 1.84 -18.95 5.46
CA ALA A 258 3.14 -19.21 6.10
C ALA A 258 4.28 -18.57 5.29
N TYR A 259 4.24 -18.70 3.96
CA TYR A 259 5.17 -18.05 3.04
C TYR A 259 5.14 -16.53 3.20
N THR A 260 3.96 -15.92 3.20
CA THR A 260 3.79 -14.48 3.38
C THR A 260 4.35 -14.00 4.72
N ARG A 261 4.13 -14.74 5.82
CA ARG A 261 4.71 -14.40 7.12
C ARG A 261 6.23 -14.47 7.12
N THR A 262 6.80 -15.47 6.44
CA THR A 262 8.26 -15.57 6.28
C THR A 262 8.83 -14.38 5.52
N ALA A 263 8.19 -13.96 4.43
CA ALA A 263 8.57 -12.77 3.69
C ALA A 263 8.50 -11.50 4.56
N LEU A 264 7.43 -11.33 5.34
CA LEU A 264 7.29 -10.20 6.27
C LEU A 264 8.35 -10.20 7.37
N ALA A 265 8.69 -11.37 7.92
CA ALA A 265 9.74 -11.49 8.95
C ALA A 265 11.12 -11.11 8.37
N LYS A 266 11.42 -11.53 7.13
CA LYS A 266 12.64 -11.11 6.44
C LYS A 266 12.66 -9.61 6.21
N LEU A 267 11.61 -9.03 5.65
CA LEU A 267 11.53 -7.58 5.43
C LEU A 267 11.67 -6.78 6.73
N LYS A 268 11.07 -7.24 7.83
CA LYS A 268 11.24 -6.62 9.15
C LYS A 268 12.70 -6.63 9.60
N ALA A 269 13.41 -7.75 9.41
CA ALA A 269 14.82 -7.86 9.75
C ALA A 269 15.68 -6.92 8.88
N ASP A 270 15.41 -6.85 7.57
CA ASP A 270 16.11 -5.98 6.62
C ASP A 270 15.85 -4.49 6.95
N ILE A 271 14.62 -4.11 7.32
CA ILE A 271 14.29 -2.77 7.81
C ILE A 271 15.07 -2.44 9.08
N GLY A 272 15.12 -3.38 10.03
CA GLY A 272 15.90 -3.20 11.28
C GLY A 272 17.39 -2.99 11.02
N ALA A 273 17.97 -3.78 10.11
CA ALA A 273 19.36 -3.64 9.69
C ALA A 273 19.61 -2.27 9.03
N GLU A 274 18.72 -1.83 8.15
CA GLU A 274 18.84 -0.54 7.47
C GLU A 274 18.71 0.64 8.46
N ILE A 275 17.76 0.56 9.41
CA ILE A 275 17.64 1.54 10.49
C ILE A 275 18.95 1.62 11.30
N ALA A 276 19.57 0.48 11.62
CA ALA A 276 20.84 0.44 12.35
C ALA A 276 21.99 1.08 11.55
N LEU A 277 22.09 0.81 10.25
CA LEU A 277 23.07 1.43 9.35
C LEU A 277 22.91 2.96 9.28
N LEU A 278 21.67 3.46 9.36
CA LEU A 278 21.37 4.89 9.40
C LEU A 278 21.58 5.55 10.76
N GLY A 279 22.12 4.82 11.75
CA GLY A 279 22.45 5.32 13.07
C GLY A 279 21.36 5.10 14.14
N GLY A 280 20.42 4.22 13.85
CA GLY A 280 19.34 3.85 14.77
C GLY A 280 18.16 4.83 14.76
N HIS A 281 16.96 4.32 15.10
CA HIS A 281 15.76 5.15 15.24
C HIS A 281 14.69 4.43 16.08
N GLU A 282 14.64 4.68 17.39
CA GLU A 282 13.75 4.00 18.34
C GLU A 282 12.26 4.09 17.98
N ARG A 283 11.79 5.28 17.55
CA ARG A 283 10.36 5.46 17.19
C ARG A 283 9.97 4.64 15.96
N LEU A 284 10.87 4.53 14.98
CA LEU A 284 10.59 3.75 13.77
C LEU A 284 10.62 2.25 14.09
N ALA A 285 11.57 1.80 14.91
CA ALA A 285 11.61 0.42 15.39
C ALA A 285 10.35 0.06 16.19
N ALA A 286 9.92 0.90 17.12
CA ALA A 286 8.68 0.71 17.88
C ALA A 286 7.42 0.70 16.98
N LEU A 287 7.38 1.51 15.92
CA LEU A 287 6.31 1.47 14.93
C LEU A 287 6.27 0.10 14.23
N MET A 288 7.42 -0.41 13.79
CA MET A 288 7.52 -1.73 13.15
C MET A 288 7.07 -2.84 14.09
N ASP A 289 7.47 -2.81 15.37
CA ASP A 289 7.03 -3.79 16.38
C ASP A 289 5.52 -3.74 16.60
N LYS A 290 4.93 -2.56 16.66
CA LYS A 290 3.47 -2.39 16.78
C LYS A 290 2.71 -2.94 15.58
N LEU A 291 3.23 -2.76 14.37
CA LEU A 291 2.63 -3.28 13.14
C LEU A 291 2.71 -4.80 13.08
N ASP A 292 3.84 -5.36 13.48
CA ASP A 292 4.08 -6.80 13.53
C ASP A 292 3.21 -7.50 14.58
N ALA A 293 3.07 -6.93 15.77
CA ALA A 293 2.18 -7.45 16.81
C ALA A 293 0.73 -7.62 16.33
N GLN A 294 0.24 -6.74 15.45
CA GLN A 294 -1.11 -6.85 14.86
C GLN A 294 -1.26 -8.07 13.92
N ILE A 295 -0.17 -8.62 13.41
CA ILE A 295 -0.18 -9.85 12.58
C ILE A 295 -0.12 -11.09 13.49
N ALA A 296 0.67 -11.03 14.57
CA ALA A 296 0.93 -12.15 15.47
C ALA A 296 -0.27 -12.52 16.35
N ASP A 297 -1.10 -11.53 16.72
CA ASP A 297 -2.20 -11.69 17.70
C ASP A 297 -3.44 -12.42 17.13
N LYS A 298 -3.42 -12.85 15.86
CA LYS A 298 -4.59 -13.45 15.20
C LYS A 298 -4.39 -14.92 14.86
N ARG A 299 -4.52 -15.77 15.89
CA ARG A 299 -4.73 -17.24 15.89
C ARG A 299 -3.75 -18.06 15.06
N ARG A 300 -2.87 -18.79 15.74
CA ARG A 300 -2.25 -20.01 15.22
C ARG A 300 -3.35 -21.03 14.86
N ALA A 301 -3.75 -21.04 13.58
CA ALA A 301 -4.46 -22.20 13.06
C ALA A 301 -3.43 -23.35 12.85
N PRO A 302 -3.84 -24.63 13.01
CA PRO A 302 -2.96 -25.77 12.74
C PRO A 302 -2.37 -25.80 11.31
N SER A 303 -2.94 -25.02 10.37
CA SER A 303 -2.51 -24.88 8.98
C SER A 303 -1.39 -23.85 8.76
N ASP A 304 -0.80 -23.31 9.83
CA ASP A 304 0.25 -22.29 9.72
C ASP A 304 1.67 -22.89 9.60
N GLU A 305 1.81 -24.21 9.65
CA GLU A 305 3.06 -24.90 9.36
C GLU A 305 3.23 -25.08 7.84
N LEU A 306 4.41 -24.72 7.33
CA LEU A 306 4.75 -24.98 5.93
C LEU A 306 4.66 -26.49 5.67
N PRO A 307 3.90 -26.94 4.66
CA PRO A 307 4.02 -28.31 4.21
C PRO A 307 5.47 -28.56 3.77
N PRO A 308 6.01 -29.78 3.92
CA PRO A 308 7.34 -30.09 3.44
C PRO A 308 7.39 -29.77 1.93
N PRO A 309 8.50 -29.16 1.45
CA PRO A 309 8.62 -28.80 0.04
C PRO A 309 8.39 -30.03 -0.84
N PRO A 310 7.62 -29.91 -1.93
CA PRO A 310 7.45 -31.01 -2.86
C PRO A 310 8.83 -31.41 -3.38
N ARG A 311 9.14 -32.70 -3.33
CA ARG A 311 10.42 -33.24 -3.82
C ARG A 311 10.56 -32.87 -5.30
N GLY A 312 11.54 -32.00 -5.62
CA GLY A 312 11.84 -31.56 -6.98
C GLY A 312 11.27 -30.19 -7.40
N SER A 313 10.90 -29.33 -6.45
CA SER A 313 10.50 -27.94 -6.75
C SER A 313 11.72 -27.08 -7.14
N PRO A 314 11.61 -26.26 -8.21
CA PRO A 314 12.67 -25.33 -8.64
C PRO A 314 12.99 -24.20 -7.64
N LEU A 315 12.36 -24.20 -6.47
CA LEU A 315 12.53 -23.17 -5.43
C LEU A 315 13.88 -23.23 -4.71
N ASP A 316 14.68 -24.30 -4.91
CA ASP A 316 16.00 -24.43 -4.26
C ASP A 316 17.09 -23.55 -4.91
N ASP A 317 16.92 -23.12 -6.17
CA ASP A 317 17.94 -22.33 -6.86
C ASP A 317 17.58 -20.82 -7.04
N GLY A 318 16.32 -20.43 -6.81
CA GLY A 318 15.84 -19.05 -7.08
C GLY A 318 15.75 -18.13 -5.85
N ALA A 319 15.60 -18.68 -4.66
CA ALA A 319 15.34 -17.89 -3.46
C ALA A 319 16.58 -17.18 -2.86
N LYS A 320 17.78 -17.52 -3.31
CA LYS A 320 19.01 -16.88 -2.81
C LYS A 320 19.40 -15.59 -3.56
N GLY A 321 18.80 -15.30 -4.69
CA GLY A 321 19.25 -14.20 -5.55
C GLY A 321 18.34 -13.00 -5.66
N GLN A 322 17.07 -13.10 -5.28
CA GLN A 322 16.08 -12.08 -5.64
C GLN A 322 15.89 -10.94 -4.61
N PHE A 323 16.29 -11.17 -3.36
CA PHE A 323 16.30 -10.14 -2.32
C PHE A 323 17.69 -9.54 -2.04
N ASP A 324 18.76 -10.09 -2.66
CA ASP A 324 20.13 -9.57 -2.46
C ASP A 324 20.48 -8.40 -3.41
N THR A 325 19.57 -7.99 -4.30
CA THR A 325 19.78 -6.91 -5.29
C THR A 325 18.87 -5.68 -5.10
N LEU A 326 18.31 -5.48 -3.91
CA LEU A 326 17.64 -4.22 -3.55
C LEU A 326 18.47 -3.41 -2.55
#